data_c645dd84a8c52da547128fa380c9c145
#
_entry.id   c645dd84a8c52da547128fa380c9c145
#
_cell.length_a   1.000
_cell.length_b   1.000
_cell.length_c   1.000
_cell.angle_alpha   90.00
_cell.angle_beta   90.00
_cell.angle_gamma   90.00
#
_symmetry.space_group_name_H-M   'P 1'
#
loop_
_entity.id
_entity.type
_entity.pdbx_description
1 polymer ?
#
loop_
_entity_poly.entity_id
_entity_poly.type
_entity_poly.pdbx_seq_one_letter_code
_entity_poly.pdbx_strand_id
1 'polypeptide(L)'
;MNSKTKRRMTVVTGIIVVVLVLVLAFVGGSGSAKAVTLAEAASGDYAGSDKALQVTGNVVENSFSTEGNVLTFDIYDPDGDASQKLHVTYDGGVSATFGNDVVAICTGKVQQDGTLRASQLVTKCPSKYENASDALTVSKLLGYGDKVLDKPVKVSGTLAEGTLSPAGSSQRFVLQDASGSQSVPVCFDGALSDDVKGGASLVVTGSLSDGGLFTATQVALEG
;
A
#
# COMPACT_ATOMS: atom_id res chain seq x y z
N MET A 1 -17.04 55.06 -32.02
CA MET A 1 -17.85 53.95 -31.43
C MET A 1 -18.96 54.57 -30.58
N ASN A 2 -20.23 54.33 -30.94
CA ASN A 2 -21.37 55.03 -30.36
C ASN A 2 -21.61 54.57 -28.90
N SER A 3 -21.98 55.49 -28.00
CA SER A 3 -22.15 55.21 -26.55
C SER A 3 -23.12 54.06 -26.25
N LYS A 4 -24.16 53.88 -27.11
CA LYS A 4 -25.08 52.75 -27.06
C LYS A 4 -24.42 51.38 -27.34
N THR A 5 -23.43 51.35 -28.26
CA THR A 5 -22.67 50.14 -28.62
C THR A 5 -21.70 49.75 -27.52
N LYS A 6 -21.06 50.72 -26.88
CA LYS A 6 -20.18 50.47 -25.69
C LYS A 6 -20.97 49.85 -24.54
N ARG A 7 -22.15 50.42 -24.20
CA ARG A 7 -22.99 49.91 -23.12
C ARG A 7 -23.51 48.48 -23.41
N ARG A 8 -23.91 48.17 -24.65
CA ARG A 8 -24.30 46.80 -25.04
C ARG A 8 -23.12 45.82 -24.93
N MET A 9 -21.93 46.22 -25.38
CA MET A 9 -20.73 45.39 -25.29
C MET A 9 -20.34 45.09 -23.85
N THR A 10 -20.38 46.08 -22.93
CA THR A 10 -20.13 45.89 -21.52
C THR A 10 -21.13 44.91 -20.89
N VAL A 11 -22.41 45.02 -21.19
CA VAL A 11 -23.45 44.15 -20.68
C VAL A 11 -23.24 42.70 -21.17
N VAL A 12 -22.96 42.52 -22.49
CA VAL A 12 -22.72 41.20 -23.07
C VAL A 12 -21.45 40.55 -22.46
N THR A 13 -20.37 41.31 -22.33
CA THR A 13 -19.15 40.82 -21.68
C THR A 13 -19.42 40.42 -20.24
N GLY A 14 -20.17 41.22 -19.48
CA GLY A 14 -20.55 40.88 -18.09
C GLY A 14 -21.36 39.59 -18.02
N ILE A 15 -22.32 39.37 -18.91
CA ILE A 15 -23.10 38.13 -18.96
C ILE A 15 -22.20 36.93 -19.29
N ILE A 16 -21.28 37.06 -20.25
CA ILE A 16 -20.32 35.97 -20.60
C ILE A 16 -19.45 35.61 -19.42
N VAL A 17 -18.92 36.61 -18.69
CA VAL A 17 -18.11 36.36 -17.49
C VAL A 17 -18.90 35.64 -16.40
N VAL A 18 -20.15 36.07 -16.16
CA VAL A 18 -21.01 35.40 -15.16
C VAL A 18 -21.29 33.96 -15.55
N VAL A 19 -21.63 33.71 -16.83
CA VAL A 19 -21.87 32.36 -17.34
C VAL A 19 -20.62 31.51 -17.22
N LEU A 20 -19.47 32.07 -17.56
CA LEU A 20 -18.18 31.35 -17.46
C LEU A 20 -17.85 31.00 -16.01
N VAL A 21 -18.08 31.92 -15.06
CA VAL A 21 -17.89 31.65 -13.62
C VAL A 21 -18.87 30.58 -13.12
N LEU A 22 -20.13 30.60 -13.54
CA LEU A 22 -21.12 29.58 -13.22
C LEU A 22 -20.70 28.20 -13.77
N VAL A 23 -20.25 28.16 -15.02
CA VAL A 23 -19.75 26.91 -15.64
C VAL A 23 -18.54 26.39 -14.88
N LEU A 24 -17.56 27.24 -14.54
CA LEU A 24 -16.41 26.85 -13.75
C LEU A 24 -16.80 26.38 -12.34
N ALA A 25 -17.78 27.01 -11.70
CA ALA A 25 -18.28 26.58 -10.40
C ALA A 25 -18.98 25.21 -10.48
N PHE A 26 -19.71 24.94 -11.56
CA PHE A 26 -20.35 23.64 -11.79
C PHE A 26 -19.36 22.54 -12.16
N VAL A 27 -18.36 22.83 -12.99
CA VAL A 27 -17.32 21.88 -13.40
C VAL A 27 -16.28 21.67 -12.27
N GLY A 28 -15.95 22.72 -11.51
CA GLY A 28 -15.04 22.64 -10.35
C GLY A 28 -15.67 22.01 -9.10
N GLY A 29 -16.99 21.85 -9.07
CA GLY A 29 -17.74 21.20 -7.98
C GLY A 29 -17.75 19.67 -8.02
N SER A 30 -16.99 19.03 -8.89
CA SER A 30 -16.71 17.57 -8.84
C SER A 30 -15.92 17.32 -7.56
N GLY A 31 -16.64 16.94 -6.49
CA GLY A 31 -16.12 16.81 -5.14
C GLY A 31 -14.80 16.04 -5.12
N SER A 32 -13.78 16.65 -4.55
CA SER A 32 -12.51 15.96 -4.25
C SER A 32 -12.82 14.68 -3.50
N ALA A 33 -12.25 13.56 -3.92
CA ALA A 33 -12.41 12.30 -3.20
C ALA A 33 -11.94 12.48 -1.74
N LYS A 34 -12.75 12.01 -0.81
CA LYS A 34 -12.39 12.06 0.61
C LYS A 34 -11.35 10.99 0.89
N ALA A 35 -10.18 11.39 1.39
CA ALA A 35 -9.20 10.44 1.89
C ALA A 35 -9.73 9.79 3.19
N VAL A 36 -9.75 8.47 3.23
CA VAL A 36 -10.19 7.65 4.36
C VAL A 36 -9.23 6.49 4.57
N THR A 37 -9.17 5.99 5.79
CA THR A 37 -8.42 4.77 6.10
C THR A 37 -9.09 3.54 5.47
N LEU A 38 -8.33 2.46 5.32
CA LEU A 38 -8.87 1.19 4.85
C LEU A 38 -9.98 0.68 5.80
N ALA A 39 -9.78 0.80 7.11
CA ALA A 39 -10.75 0.42 8.12
C ALA A 39 -12.07 1.20 7.98
N GLU A 40 -12.00 2.53 7.77
CA GLU A 40 -13.19 3.34 7.52
C GLU A 40 -13.91 2.96 6.22
N ALA A 41 -13.17 2.67 5.14
CA ALA A 41 -13.77 2.24 3.88
C ALA A 41 -14.46 0.88 3.99
N ALA A 42 -13.90 -0.04 4.79
CA ALA A 42 -14.42 -1.39 5.02
C ALA A 42 -15.50 -1.46 6.11
N SER A 43 -15.73 -0.37 6.89
CA SER A 43 -16.72 -0.36 7.99
C SER A 43 -18.18 -0.57 7.54
N GLY A 44 -18.47 -0.38 6.24
CA GLY A 44 -19.81 -0.39 5.68
C GLY A 44 -20.52 0.97 5.66
N ASP A 45 -20.00 1.99 6.34
CA ASP A 45 -20.62 3.32 6.41
C ASP A 45 -20.72 4.02 5.04
N TYR A 46 -19.88 3.59 4.11
CA TYR A 46 -19.83 4.12 2.75
C TYR A 46 -20.46 3.19 1.71
N ALA A 47 -20.98 2.03 2.12
CA ALA A 47 -21.56 1.04 1.22
C ALA A 47 -22.76 1.64 0.43
N GLY A 48 -22.69 1.56 -0.90
CA GLY A 48 -23.70 2.14 -1.79
C GLY A 48 -23.78 3.67 -1.81
N SER A 49 -22.83 4.36 -1.18
CA SER A 49 -22.76 5.83 -1.18
C SER A 49 -22.22 6.35 -2.51
N ASP A 50 -22.79 7.48 -2.98
CA ASP A 50 -22.27 8.20 -4.16
C ASP A 50 -20.97 8.99 -3.89
N LYS A 51 -20.47 8.99 -2.67
CA LYS A 51 -19.25 9.71 -2.30
C LYS A 51 -18.02 9.02 -2.88
N ALA A 52 -17.18 9.79 -3.56
CA ALA A 52 -15.88 9.33 -3.99
C ALA A 52 -14.92 9.29 -2.79
N LEU A 53 -14.28 8.15 -2.56
CA LEU A 53 -13.27 7.94 -1.54
C LEU A 53 -11.91 7.74 -2.19
N GLN A 54 -10.87 8.12 -1.47
CA GLN A 54 -9.49 7.74 -1.76
C GLN A 54 -8.98 6.88 -0.63
N VAL A 55 -8.61 5.64 -0.94
CA VAL A 55 -8.08 4.65 0.00
C VAL A 55 -6.69 4.27 -0.44
N THR A 56 -5.77 4.20 0.51
CA THR A 56 -4.38 3.74 0.29
C THR A 56 -4.17 2.43 1.05
N GLY A 57 -3.51 1.47 0.43
CA GLY A 57 -3.12 0.20 1.04
C GLY A 57 -2.11 -0.54 0.19
N ASN A 58 -1.50 -1.57 0.74
CA ASN A 58 -0.60 -2.45 0.01
C ASN A 58 -1.39 -3.59 -0.64
N VAL A 59 -1.00 -3.97 -1.84
CA VAL A 59 -1.63 -5.11 -2.55
C VAL A 59 -1.30 -6.40 -1.82
N VAL A 60 -2.36 -7.14 -1.46
CA VAL A 60 -2.24 -8.45 -0.81
C VAL A 60 -1.57 -9.43 -1.77
N GLU A 61 -0.65 -10.22 -1.26
CA GLU A 61 0.12 -11.19 -2.04
C GLU A 61 -0.80 -12.18 -2.77
N ASN A 62 -0.60 -12.33 -4.08
CA ASN A 62 -1.34 -13.23 -4.96
C ASN A 62 -2.87 -13.02 -4.99
N SER A 63 -3.36 -11.83 -4.59
CA SER A 63 -4.79 -11.51 -4.60
C SER A 63 -5.29 -10.93 -5.92
N PHE A 64 -4.42 -10.60 -6.86
CA PHE A 64 -4.80 -9.90 -8.07
C PHE A 64 -5.02 -10.83 -9.26
N SER A 65 -6.02 -10.50 -10.06
CA SER A 65 -6.30 -11.13 -11.34
C SER A 65 -6.80 -10.09 -12.35
N THR A 66 -6.62 -10.38 -13.64
CA THR A 66 -7.10 -9.52 -14.72
C THR A 66 -8.00 -10.33 -15.63
N GLU A 67 -9.24 -9.89 -15.80
CA GLU A 67 -10.19 -10.44 -16.75
C GLU A 67 -10.56 -9.36 -17.77
N GLY A 68 -10.10 -9.54 -19.01
CA GLY A 68 -10.22 -8.51 -20.05
C GLY A 68 -9.47 -7.24 -19.66
N ASN A 69 -10.20 -6.15 -19.38
CA ASN A 69 -9.64 -4.87 -18.95
C ASN A 69 -9.88 -4.58 -17.46
N VAL A 70 -10.53 -5.51 -16.75
CA VAL A 70 -10.84 -5.34 -15.33
C VAL A 70 -9.78 -6.02 -14.48
N LEU A 71 -9.11 -5.24 -13.65
CA LEU A 71 -8.21 -5.68 -12.61
C LEU A 71 -8.99 -5.82 -11.30
N THR A 72 -8.87 -6.96 -10.64
CA THR A 72 -9.39 -7.22 -9.29
C THR A 72 -8.23 -7.54 -8.36
N PHE A 73 -8.27 -7.03 -7.14
CA PHE A 73 -7.23 -7.26 -6.14
C PHE A 73 -7.72 -6.86 -4.74
N ASP A 74 -7.02 -7.33 -3.73
CA ASP A 74 -7.25 -6.91 -2.35
C ASP A 74 -6.12 -6.00 -1.88
N ILE A 75 -6.46 -5.04 -1.03
CA ILE A 75 -5.50 -4.18 -0.34
C ILE A 75 -5.65 -4.34 1.18
N TYR A 76 -4.56 -4.15 1.90
CA TYR A 76 -4.50 -4.12 3.36
C TYR A 76 -3.70 -2.91 3.84
N ASP A 77 -3.88 -2.55 5.11
CA ASP A 77 -3.12 -1.48 5.75
C ASP A 77 -1.92 -2.10 6.50
N PRO A 78 -0.68 -1.87 6.07
CA PRO A 78 0.50 -2.43 6.74
C PRO A 78 0.74 -1.84 8.14
N ASP A 79 0.25 -0.62 8.40
CA ASP A 79 0.36 0.06 9.70
C ASP A 79 -0.85 -0.19 10.61
N GLY A 80 -1.86 -0.90 10.10
CA GLY A 80 -3.11 -1.20 10.78
C GLY A 80 -3.30 -2.70 11.04
N ASP A 81 -4.57 -3.16 10.96
CA ASP A 81 -4.91 -4.58 11.05
C ASP A 81 -4.70 -5.25 9.69
N ALA A 82 -3.59 -5.97 9.51
CA ALA A 82 -3.26 -6.69 8.27
C ALA A 82 -4.28 -7.80 7.91
N SER A 83 -5.12 -8.24 8.87
CA SER A 83 -6.20 -9.19 8.59
C SER A 83 -7.39 -8.55 7.88
N GLN A 84 -7.56 -7.23 8.04
CA GLN A 84 -8.61 -6.47 7.39
C GLN A 84 -8.21 -6.14 5.95
N LYS A 85 -8.98 -6.64 5.00
CA LYS A 85 -8.75 -6.45 3.57
C LYS A 85 -9.92 -5.72 2.94
N LEU A 86 -9.62 -4.91 1.92
CA LEU A 86 -10.62 -4.25 1.09
C LEU A 86 -10.49 -4.78 -0.35
N HIS A 87 -11.56 -5.34 -0.87
CA HIS A 87 -11.63 -5.79 -2.26
C HIS A 87 -11.77 -4.59 -3.20
N VAL A 88 -10.96 -4.55 -4.25
CA VAL A 88 -10.92 -3.45 -5.23
C VAL A 88 -11.13 -4.01 -6.63
N THR A 89 -11.97 -3.33 -7.40
CA THR A 89 -12.13 -3.55 -8.84
C THR A 89 -11.77 -2.28 -9.59
N TYR A 90 -10.98 -2.39 -10.65
CA TYR A 90 -10.55 -1.27 -11.47
C TYR A 90 -10.68 -1.61 -12.95
N ASP A 91 -11.48 -0.83 -13.68
CA ASP A 91 -11.64 -0.95 -15.13
C ASP A 91 -10.69 0.03 -15.83
N GLY A 92 -9.48 -0.41 -16.11
CA GLY A 92 -8.45 0.41 -16.74
C GLY A 92 -7.16 -0.39 -16.96
N GLY A 93 -6.25 0.21 -17.71
CA GLY A 93 -4.96 -0.42 -18.01
C GLY A 93 -4.13 -0.65 -16.74
N VAL A 94 -3.58 -1.83 -16.61
CA VAL A 94 -2.71 -2.21 -15.49
C VAL A 94 -1.28 -1.75 -15.79
N SER A 95 -0.65 -1.06 -14.84
CA SER A 95 0.78 -0.73 -14.94
C SER A 95 1.63 -2.00 -14.91
N ALA A 96 2.69 -2.04 -15.71
CA ALA A 96 3.68 -3.12 -15.66
C ALA A 96 4.39 -3.25 -14.29
N THR A 97 4.26 -2.24 -13.44
CA THR A 97 4.80 -2.22 -12.08
C THR A 97 3.79 -2.65 -11.02
N PHE A 98 2.58 -3.08 -11.42
CA PHE A 98 1.59 -3.61 -10.49
C PHE A 98 1.97 -5.04 -10.09
N GLY A 99 1.91 -5.33 -8.80
CA GLY A 99 2.30 -6.64 -8.27
C GLY A 99 2.12 -6.72 -6.76
N ASN A 100 2.64 -7.77 -6.17
CA ASN A 100 2.61 -7.98 -4.73
C ASN A 100 3.29 -6.85 -3.97
N ASP A 101 2.74 -6.47 -2.82
CA ASP A 101 3.24 -5.41 -1.93
C ASP A 101 3.34 -4.00 -2.53
N VAL A 102 2.82 -3.79 -3.72
CA VAL A 102 2.75 -2.45 -4.32
C VAL A 102 1.76 -1.60 -3.53
N VAL A 103 2.14 -0.37 -3.20
CA VAL A 103 1.20 0.59 -2.60
C VAL A 103 0.22 1.05 -3.66
N ALA A 104 -1.06 0.77 -3.46
CA ALA A 104 -2.16 1.17 -4.32
C ALA A 104 -2.93 2.33 -3.69
N ILE A 105 -3.07 3.43 -4.42
CA ILE A 105 -3.94 4.56 -4.08
C ILE A 105 -5.15 4.46 -5.00
N CYS A 106 -6.26 4.04 -4.43
CA CYS A 106 -7.50 3.77 -5.15
C CYS A 106 -8.49 4.89 -4.91
N THR A 107 -8.97 5.53 -5.98
CA THR A 107 -10.03 6.53 -5.90
C THR A 107 -11.29 5.98 -6.55
N GLY A 108 -12.39 5.90 -5.81
CA GLY A 108 -13.62 5.30 -6.32
C GLY A 108 -14.79 5.37 -5.34
N LYS A 109 -15.77 4.50 -5.54
CA LYS A 109 -16.97 4.40 -4.69
C LYS A 109 -17.08 2.99 -4.12
N VAL A 110 -17.47 2.88 -2.85
CA VAL A 110 -17.75 1.59 -2.22
C VAL A 110 -19.14 1.13 -2.64
N GLN A 111 -19.22 -0.05 -3.22
CA GLN A 111 -20.46 -0.68 -3.67
C GLN A 111 -21.25 -1.23 -2.46
N GLN A 112 -22.50 -1.68 -2.69
CA GLN A 112 -23.33 -2.26 -1.62
C GLN A 112 -22.76 -3.55 -1.02
N ASP A 113 -21.95 -4.26 -1.80
CA ASP A 113 -21.26 -5.49 -1.38
C ASP A 113 -19.94 -5.22 -0.64
N GLY A 114 -19.59 -3.95 -0.41
CA GLY A 114 -18.33 -3.56 0.25
C GLY A 114 -17.13 -3.44 -0.70
N THR A 115 -17.27 -3.77 -1.98
CA THR A 115 -16.19 -3.66 -2.97
C THR A 115 -15.92 -2.20 -3.32
N LEU A 116 -14.66 -1.77 -3.32
CA LEU A 116 -14.27 -0.46 -3.83
C LEU A 116 -14.13 -0.51 -5.35
N ARG A 117 -15.10 0.05 -6.07
CA ARG A 117 -14.99 0.25 -7.51
C ARG A 117 -14.18 1.49 -7.80
N ALA A 118 -12.91 1.29 -8.12
CA ALA A 118 -11.98 2.37 -8.40
C ALA A 118 -12.19 2.93 -9.81
N SER A 119 -12.26 4.24 -9.90
CA SER A 119 -12.24 5.00 -11.17
C SER A 119 -10.83 5.47 -11.51
N GLN A 120 -9.93 5.52 -10.52
CA GLN A 120 -8.52 5.86 -10.67
C GLN A 120 -7.69 4.97 -9.76
N LEU A 121 -6.59 4.45 -10.31
CA LEU A 121 -5.59 3.67 -9.61
C LEU A 121 -4.22 4.29 -9.85
N VAL A 122 -3.54 4.66 -8.76
CA VAL A 122 -2.16 5.11 -8.77
C VAL A 122 -1.34 4.13 -7.95
N THR A 123 -0.27 3.61 -8.52
CA THR A 123 0.62 2.67 -7.84
C THR A 123 1.93 3.36 -7.49
N LYS A 124 2.42 3.10 -6.29
CA LYS A 124 3.78 3.47 -5.87
C LYS A 124 4.51 2.17 -5.53
N CYS A 125 5.64 1.94 -6.16
CA CYS A 125 6.52 0.88 -5.68
C CYS A 125 7.04 1.31 -4.31
N PRO A 126 6.86 0.52 -3.24
CA PRO A 126 7.59 0.75 -2.00
C PRO A 126 9.09 0.74 -2.33
N SER A 127 9.89 1.40 -1.51
CA SER A 127 11.34 1.27 -1.62
C SER A 127 11.67 -0.19 -1.35
N LYS A 128 11.87 -0.98 -2.40
CA LYS A 128 12.20 -2.41 -2.31
C LYS A 128 13.53 -2.65 -1.59
N TYR A 129 14.33 -1.58 -1.44
CA TYR A 129 15.67 -1.64 -0.93
C TYR A 129 15.78 -0.77 0.32
N GLU A 130 16.41 -1.30 1.33
CA GLU A 130 16.79 -0.59 2.54
C GLU A 130 18.28 -0.76 2.81
N ASN A 131 18.94 0.32 3.27
CA ASN A 131 20.35 0.27 3.60
C ASN A 131 20.54 -0.45 4.94
N ALA A 132 21.42 -1.46 4.95
CA ALA A 132 21.75 -2.25 6.13
C ALA A 132 22.75 -1.58 7.09
N SER A 133 23.21 -0.33 6.81
CA SER A 133 24.25 0.32 7.62
C SER A 133 23.93 0.37 9.12
N ASP A 134 22.66 0.50 9.47
CA ASP A 134 22.18 0.60 10.86
C ASP A 134 21.53 -0.70 11.38
N ALA A 135 21.56 -1.77 10.57
CA ALA A 135 20.99 -3.05 10.93
C ALA A 135 21.98 -3.93 11.75
N LEU A 136 21.44 -4.67 12.69
CA LEU A 136 22.18 -5.72 13.36
C LEU A 136 22.33 -6.93 12.44
N THR A 137 23.44 -7.62 12.47
CA THR A 137 23.50 -8.96 11.86
C THR A 137 22.76 -9.96 12.77
N VAL A 138 22.30 -11.10 12.21
CA VAL A 138 21.62 -12.15 12.97
C VAL A 138 22.48 -12.57 14.17
N SER A 139 23.78 -12.73 13.98
CA SER A 139 24.72 -13.09 15.06
C SER A 139 24.78 -12.03 16.18
N LYS A 140 24.75 -10.74 15.84
CA LYS A 140 24.69 -9.65 16.83
C LYS A 140 23.36 -9.61 17.56
N LEU A 141 22.25 -9.78 16.84
CA LEU A 141 20.91 -9.85 17.44
C LEU A 141 20.87 -10.92 18.54
N LEU A 142 21.27 -12.14 18.21
CA LEU A 142 21.26 -13.26 19.15
C LEU A 142 22.29 -13.08 20.29
N GLY A 143 23.43 -12.43 20.03
CA GLY A 143 24.45 -12.12 21.02
C GLY A 143 24.04 -11.06 22.05
N TYR A 144 23.06 -10.22 21.76
CA TYR A 144 22.52 -9.25 22.72
C TYR A 144 21.58 -9.89 23.77
N GLY A 145 21.02 -11.08 23.48
CA GLY A 145 20.13 -11.81 24.38
C GLY A 145 18.95 -10.94 24.84
N ASP A 146 18.67 -10.98 26.15
CA ASP A 146 17.52 -10.30 26.77
C ASP A 146 17.47 -8.78 26.57
N LYS A 147 18.59 -8.16 26.17
CA LYS A 147 18.67 -6.70 26.01
C LYS A 147 17.86 -6.15 24.85
N VAL A 148 17.56 -7.00 23.86
CA VAL A 148 16.81 -6.63 22.63
C VAL A 148 15.43 -7.26 22.55
N LEU A 149 15.04 -8.05 23.56
CA LEU A 149 13.70 -8.65 23.60
C LEU A 149 12.62 -7.56 23.59
N ASP A 150 11.61 -7.79 22.74
CA ASP A 150 10.43 -6.94 22.55
C ASP A 150 10.75 -5.48 22.16
N LYS A 151 11.98 -5.21 21.75
CA LYS A 151 12.37 -3.89 21.24
C LYS A 151 12.41 -3.88 19.72
N PRO A 152 11.94 -2.78 19.10
CA PRO A 152 12.05 -2.64 17.65
C PRO A 152 13.51 -2.51 17.24
N VAL A 153 13.97 -3.42 16.38
CA VAL A 153 15.33 -3.45 15.84
C VAL A 153 15.28 -3.77 14.34
N LYS A 154 16.32 -3.33 13.62
CA LYS A 154 16.58 -3.74 12.24
C LYS A 154 17.63 -4.85 12.23
N VAL A 155 17.39 -5.88 11.43
CA VAL A 155 18.29 -7.03 11.31
C VAL A 155 18.56 -7.29 9.83
N SER A 156 19.83 -7.37 9.46
CA SER A 156 20.24 -7.80 8.12
C SER A 156 20.66 -9.26 8.11
N GLY A 157 20.34 -9.94 7.03
CA GLY A 157 20.71 -11.35 6.85
C GLY A 157 20.24 -11.86 5.49
N THR A 158 20.43 -13.15 5.26
CA THR A 158 20.04 -13.84 4.03
C THR A 158 18.84 -14.74 4.31
N LEU A 159 17.85 -14.72 3.43
CA LEU A 159 16.73 -15.65 3.48
C LEU A 159 17.23 -17.08 3.21
N ALA A 160 17.09 -17.97 4.17
CA ALA A 160 17.51 -19.36 4.01
C ALA A 160 16.68 -20.05 2.91
N GLU A 161 17.37 -20.76 2.03
CA GLU A 161 16.72 -21.44 0.89
C GLU A 161 15.67 -22.46 1.36
N GLY A 162 14.54 -22.50 0.65
CA GLY A 162 13.46 -23.46 0.92
C GLY A 162 12.67 -23.22 2.21
N THR A 163 12.89 -22.09 2.91
CA THR A 163 12.16 -21.78 4.14
C THR A 163 11.00 -20.81 3.96
N LEU A 164 10.83 -20.25 2.76
CA LEU A 164 9.75 -19.31 2.48
C LEU A 164 8.39 -20.02 2.47
N SER A 165 7.50 -19.61 3.37
CA SER A 165 6.15 -20.13 3.53
C SER A 165 5.10 -19.11 3.06
N PRO A 166 3.85 -19.49 2.81
CA PRO A 166 2.76 -18.55 2.46
C PRO A 166 2.51 -17.50 3.55
N ALA A 167 1.90 -16.37 3.17
CA ALA A 167 1.45 -15.34 4.11
C ALA A 167 0.49 -15.94 5.17
N GLY A 168 0.59 -15.46 6.42
CA GLY A 168 -0.20 -15.97 7.55
C GLY A 168 0.35 -17.25 8.19
N SER A 169 1.52 -17.74 7.75
CA SER A 169 2.19 -18.86 8.42
C SER A 169 2.85 -18.39 9.71
N SER A 170 2.82 -19.21 10.77
CA SER A 170 3.47 -18.91 12.05
C SER A 170 4.99 -18.64 11.91
N GLN A 171 5.61 -19.21 10.89
CA GLN A 171 6.96 -18.91 10.46
C GLN A 171 6.92 -18.61 8.95
N ARG A 172 7.20 -17.38 8.59
CA ARG A 172 7.18 -16.93 7.19
C ARG A 172 8.42 -17.39 6.44
N PHE A 173 9.58 -17.25 7.07
CA PHE A 173 10.89 -17.70 6.58
C PHE A 173 11.92 -17.76 7.70
N VAL A 174 13.11 -18.21 7.37
CA VAL A 174 14.27 -18.18 8.27
C VAL A 174 15.28 -17.17 7.74
N LEU A 175 15.69 -16.23 8.59
CA LEU A 175 16.77 -15.29 8.31
C LEU A 175 18.07 -15.84 8.93
N GLN A 176 19.13 -15.94 8.13
CA GLN A 176 20.43 -16.45 8.56
C GLN A 176 21.53 -15.40 8.37
N ASP A 177 22.61 -15.52 9.10
CA ASP A 177 23.80 -14.71 8.87
C ASP A 177 24.52 -15.14 7.57
N ALA A 178 25.51 -14.35 7.12
CA ALA A 178 26.25 -14.62 5.89
C ALA A 178 27.02 -15.96 5.92
N SER A 179 27.28 -16.50 7.10
CA SER A 179 27.96 -17.80 7.26
C SER A 179 26.99 -18.99 7.32
N GLY A 180 25.69 -18.73 7.50
CA GLY A 180 24.67 -19.75 7.75
C GLY A 180 24.75 -20.41 9.13
N SER A 181 25.64 -19.93 10.02
CA SER A 181 25.87 -20.53 11.32
C SER A 181 24.86 -20.12 12.39
N GLN A 182 24.26 -18.96 12.22
CA GLN A 182 23.24 -18.40 13.11
C GLN A 182 21.99 -18.09 12.29
N SER A 183 20.83 -18.40 12.84
CA SER A 183 19.57 -18.15 12.16
C SER A 183 18.45 -17.80 13.16
N VAL A 184 17.46 -17.08 12.69
CA VAL A 184 16.27 -16.71 13.44
C VAL A 184 15.02 -16.96 12.62
N PRO A 185 13.99 -17.66 13.14
CA PRO A 185 12.70 -17.77 12.47
C PRO A 185 12.00 -16.41 12.47
N VAL A 186 11.42 -16.04 11.34
CA VAL A 186 10.72 -14.77 11.15
C VAL A 186 9.24 -15.04 10.87
N CYS A 187 8.37 -14.37 11.64
CA CYS A 187 6.95 -14.25 11.36
C CYS A 187 6.71 -12.92 10.67
N PHE A 188 5.95 -12.92 9.59
CA PHE A 188 5.57 -11.72 8.84
C PHE A 188 4.24 -11.96 8.11
N ASP A 189 3.23 -11.18 8.43
CA ASP A 189 1.89 -11.31 7.87
C ASP A 189 1.66 -10.43 6.63
N GLY A 190 2.59 -9.50 6.37
CA GLY A 190 2.54 -8.63 5.20
C GLY A 190 2.87 -9.34 3.89
N ALA A 191 2.56 -8.67 2.79
CA ALA A 191 2.98 -9.11 1.47
C ALA A 191 4.51 -8.97 1.31
N LEU A 192 5.10 -9.91 0.57
CA LEU A 192 6.49 -9.83 0.15
C LEU A 192 6.57 -9.50 -1.35
N SER A 193 7.55 -8.69 -1.73
CA SER A 193 7.85 -8.44 -3.13
C SER A 193 8.25 -9.74 -3.83
N ASP A 194 7.93 -9.87 -5.12
CA ASP A 194 8.28 -11.04 -5.96
C ASP A 194 9.79 -11.32 -6.05
N ASP A 195 10.62 -10.33 -5.70
CA ASP A 195 12.08 -10.45 -5.68
C ASP A 195 12.61 -11.08 -4.38
N VAL A 196 11.78 -11.22 -3.34
CA VAL A 196 12.15 -11.87 -2.08
C VAL A 196 12.07 -13.39 -2.26
N LYS A 197 13.23 -14.00 -2.45
CA LYS A 197 13.40 -15.44 -2.72
C LYS A 197 14.50 -16.01 -1.83
N GLY A 198 14.59 -17.33 -1.76
CA GLY A 198 15.71 -18.02 -1.12
C GLY A 198 17.07 -17.48 -1.59
N GLY A 199 17.96 -17.18 -0.68
CA GLY A 199 19.26 -16.57 -0.95
C GLY A 199 19.25 -15.04 -1.06
N ALA A 200 18.09 -14.37 -1.01
CA ALA A 200 18.03 -12.90 -1.04
C ALA A 200 18.59 -12.29 0.25
N SER A 201 19.38 -11.21 0.11
CA SER A 201 19.82 -10.40 1.25
C SER A 201 18.67 -9.46 1.65
N LEU A 202 18.30 -9.49 2.93
CA LEU A 202 17.16 -8.77 3.47
C LEU A 202 17.57 -7.87 4.64
N VAL A 203 16.82 -6.77 4.77
CA VAL A 203 16.75 -5.98 5.99
C VAL A 203 15.34 -6.13 6.55
N VAL A 204 15.24 -6.65 7.76
CA VAL A 204 13.98 -6.96 8.43
C VAL A 204 13.86 -6.08 9.68
N THR A 205 12.78 -5.32 9.77
CA THR A 205 12.45 -4.50 10.95
C THR A 205 11.39 -5.21 11.78
N GLY A 206 11.58 -5.28 13.08
CA GLY A 206 10.66 -5.98 13.96
C GLY A 206 11.20 -6.13 15.37
N SER A 207 10.71 -7.12 16.12
CA SER A 207 11.16 -7.43 17.48
C SER A 207 11.38 -8.92 17.68
N LEU A 208 12.37 -9.27 18.52
CA LEU A 208 12.66 -10.64 18.93
C LEU A 208 11.89 -10.95 20.21
N SER A 209 11.10 -12.04 20.20
CA SER A 209 10.43 -12.54 21.41
C SER A 209 11.35 -13.44 22.23
N ASP A 210 11.02 -13.65 23.51
CA ASP A 210 11.71 -14.56 24.42
C ASP A 210 11.77 -16.03 23.87
N GLY A 211 10.77 -16.41 23.07
CA GLY A 211 10.74 -17.70 22.36
C GLY A 211 11.68 -17.80 21.16
N GLY A 212 12.47 -16.78 20.86
CA GLY A 212 13.41 -16.76 19.73
C GLY A 212 12.76 -16.53 18.36
N LEU A 213 11.47 -16.20 18.31
CA LEU A 213 10.76 -15.82 17.09
C LEU A 213 10.91 -14.31 16.84
N PHE A 214 11.32 -13.94 15.64
CA PHE A 214 11.37 -12.53 15.22
C PHE A 214 10.06 -12.15 14.52
N THR A 215 9.28 -11.28 15.16
CA THR A 215 8.04 -10.74 14.57
C THR A 215 8.38 -9.50 13.76
N ALA A 216 8.33 -9.63 12.44
CA ALA A 216 8.66 -8.56 11.52
C ALA A 216 7.45 -7.64 11.28
N THR A 217 7.71 -6.35 11.21
CA THR A 217 6.76 -5.32 10.78
C THR A 217 7.07 -4.84 9.36
N GLN A 218 8.32 -5.02 8.91
CA GLN A 218 8.76 -4.66 7.55
C GLN A 218 9.85 -5.62 7.08
N VAL A 219 9.79 -5.96 5.79
CA VAL A 219 10.81 -6.75 5.10
C VAL A 219 11.19 -6.03 3.81
N ALA A 220 12.48 -5.76 3.61
CA ALA A 220 13.00 -5.11 2.41
C ALA A 220 14.24 -5.87 1.90
N LEU A 221 14.53 -5.75 0.60
CA LEU A 221 15.81 -6.18 0.06
C LEU A 221 16.93 -5.24 0.54
N GLU A 222 18.09 -5.80 0.81
CA GLU A 222 19.31 -5.02 1.09
C GLU A 222 19.76 -4.33 -0.19
N GLY A 223 19.94 -2.99 -0.14
CA GLY A 223 20.32 -2.13 -1.26
C GLY A 223 21.79 -1.71 -1.26
#